data_b59db952e08316d849a9a95158704d6f
#
_entry.id   b59db952e08316d849a9a95158704d6f
#
_cell.length_a   1.000
_cell.length_b   1.000
_cell.length_c   1.000
_cell.angle_alpha   90.00
_cell.angle_beta   90.00
_cell.angle_gamma   90.00
#
_symmetry.space_group_name_H-M   'P 1'
#
loop_
_entity.id
_entity.type
_entity.pdbx_description
1 polymer ?
#
loop_
_entity_poly.entity_id
_entity_poly.type
_entity_poly.pdbx_seq_one_letter_code
_entity_poly.pdbx_strand_id
1 'polypeptide(L)'
;MKELRFHGRRLPRYDHTAPFVGAARLLATAALREGKQVQFRPPWLFLRGYVPEAAHLRVATEPIESYSQEYVLDLVAVTDASILTAVDVTAGLKETGVVLVNGRSPVSLKGRARTAVADLDAIARRFATDLALPMAAATAALLGVVSQQALAAVVRAETSGRARQQALRALEAAAQAVAESRR
;
A
#
# COMPACT_ATOMS: atom_id res chain seq x y z
N MET A 1 -2.69 3.47 -17.04
CA MET A 1 -1.63 3.26 -16.04
C MET A 1 -2.04 3.89 -14.72
N LYS A 2 -1.81 3.21 -13.60
CA LYS A 2 -1.96 3.72 -12.23
C LYS A 2 -0.59 3.79 -11.57
N GLU A 3 -0.33 4.87 -10.85
CA GLU A 3 0.93 5.11 -10.15
C GLU A 3 0.70 5.27 -8.64
N LEU A 4 1.44 4.49 -7.86
CA LEU A 4 1.30 4.42 -6.41
C LEU A 4 2.64 4.62 -5.72
N ARG A 5 2.60 5.26 -4.56
CA ARG A 5 3.75 5.39 -3.65
C ARG A 5 3.37 4.87 -2.27
N PHE A 6 4.25 4.10 -1.68
CA PHE A 6 4.11 3.55 -0.34
C PHE A 6 5.21 4.11 0.54
N HIS A 7 4.85 4.93 1.51
CA HIS A 7 5.77 5.46 2.51
C HIS A 7 5.80 4.61 3.76
N GLY A 8 6.99 4.38 4.26
CA GLY A 8 7.22 3.68 5.51
C GLY A 8 8.58 3.98 6.10
N ARG A 9 8.85 3.41 7.27
CA ARG A 9 10.16 3.43 7.90
C ARG A 9 10.76 2.04 7.84
N ARG A 10 12.04 1.97 7.54
CA ARG A 10 12.78 0.73 7.65
C ARG A 10 13.23 0.57 9.09
N LEU A 11 12.84 -0.55 9.68
CA LEU A 11 13.39 -0.96 10.96
C LEU A 11 14.70 -1.72 10.72
N PRO A 12 15.75 -1.52 11.53
CA PRO A 12 17.08 -2.12 11.31
C PRO A 12 17.10 -3.66 11.18
N ARG A 13 16.03 -4.33 11.62
CA ARG A 13 15.90 -5.79 11.61
C ARG A 13 15.11 -6.38 10.43
N TYR A 14 14.54 -5.54 9.54
CA TYR A 14 13.54 -6.00 8.54
C TYR A 14 13.80 -5.42 7.14
N ASP A 15 14.99 -5.60 6.60
CA ASP A 15 15.40 -5.01 5.32
C ASP A 15 14.51 -5.38 4.12
N HIS A 16 14.00 -6.60 4.07
CA HIS A 16 13.21 -7.10 2.94
C HIS A 16 11.71 -7.24 3.23
N THR A 17 11.31 -7.02 4.48
CA THR A 17 9.94 -7.25 4.96
C THR A 17 9.25 -6.00 5.47
N ALA A 18 9.81 -4.81 5.22
CA ALA A 18 9.18 -3.56 5.60
C ALA A 18 7.74 -3.50 5.05
N PRO A 19 6.71 -3.19 5.86
CA PRO A 19 5.31 -3.30 5.46
C PRO A 19 4.95 -2.54 4.19
N PHE A 20 5.53 -1.36 3.99
CA PHE A 20 5.29 -0.54 2.79
C PHE A 20 5.85 -1.19 1.50
N VAL A 21 6.99 -1.88 1.60
CA VAL A 21 7.57 -2.66 0.49
C VAL A 21 6.73 -3.91 0.24
N GLY A 22 6.35 -4.60 1.31
CA GLY A 22 5.50 -5.79 1.25
C GLY A 22 4.15 -5.52 0.62
N ALA A 23 3.49 -4.41 0.97
CA ALA A 23 2.21 -4.00 0.39
C ALA A 23 2.33 -3.75 -1.13
N ALA A 24 3.34 -3.00 -1.56
CA ALA A 24 3.59 -2.76 -2.97
C ALA A 24 3.86 -4.06 -3.74
N ARG A 25 4.65 -4.98 -3.14
CA ARG A 25 4.95 -6.29 -3.74
C ARG A 25 3.72 -7.18 -3.87
N LEU A 26 2.85 -7.24 -2.86
CA LEU A 26 1.60 -8.00 -2.91
C LEU A 26 0.70 -7.50 -4.04
N LEU A 27 0.55 -6.19 -4.20
CA LEU A 27 -0.20 -5.58 -5.29
C LEU A 27 0.44 -5.86 -6.65
N ALA A 28 1.76 -5.78 -6.76
CA ALA A 28 2.49 -6.12 -7.96
C ALA A 28 2.25 -7.57 -8.39
N THR A 29 2.36 -8.52 -7.44
CA THR A 29 2.10 -9.95 -7.68
C THR A 29 0.64 -10.20 -8.09
N ALA A 30 -0.32 -9.53 -7.44
CA ALA A 30 -1.73 -9.63 -7.81
C ALA A 30 -2.01 -9.07 -9.21
N ALA A 31 -1.39 -7.93 -9.56
CA ALA A 31 -1.51 -7.33 -10.89
C ALA A 31 -0.97 -8.24 -12.00
N LEU A 32 0.18 -8.87 -11.78
CA LEU A 32 0.74 -9.85 -12.71
C LEU A 32 -0.18 -11.06 -12.91
N ARG A 33 -0.86 -11.53 -11.84
CA ARG A 33 -1.86 -12.61 -11.95
C ARG A 33 -3.10 -12.23 -12.75
N GLU A 34 -3.40 -10.93 -12.85
CA GLU A 34 -4.45 -10.38 -13.71
C GLU A 34 -3.96 -10.07 -15.14
N GLY A 35 -2.74 -10.46 -15.50
CA GLY A 35 -2.14 -10.20 -16.81
C GLY A 35 -1.73 -8.73 -17.04
N LYS A 36 -1.65 -7.92 -15.97
CA LYS A 36 -1.26 -6.52 -16.06
C LYS A 36 0.27 -6.38 -16.11
N GLN A 37 0.72 -5.27 -16.67
CA GLN A 37 2.11 -4.86 -16.68
C GLN A 37 2.45 -4.16 -15.36
N VAL A 38 3.63 -4.42 -14.84
CA VAL A 38 4.05 -3.92 -13.53
C VAL A 38 5.47 -3.36 -13.60
N GLN A 39 5.65 -2.18 -13.02
CA GLN A 39 6.97 -1.65 -12.72
C GLN A 39 7.02 -1.37 -11.20
N PHE A 40 7.78 -2.19 -10.48
CA PHE A 40 7.98 -2.06 -9.05
C PHE A 40 9.39 -1.55 -8.76
N ARG A 41 9.48 -0.47 -8.00
CA ARG A 41 10.74 0.12 -7.54
C ARG A 41 10.75 0.15 -6.01
N PRO A 42 11.46 -0.79 -5.37
CA PRO A 42 11.68 -0.75 -3.93
C PRO A 42 12.57 0.45 -3.58
N PRO A 43 12.58 0.89 -2.32
CA PRO A 43 13.50 1.94 -1.88
C PRO A 43 14.93 1.50 -2.06
N TRP A 44 15.82 2.48 -2.26
CA TRP A 44 17.24 2.22 -2.42
C TRP A 44 17.84 1.69 -1.11
N LEU A 45 18.43 0.50 -1.13
CA LEU A 45 18.83 -0.29 0.05
C LEU A 45 19.99 0.29 0.89
N PHE A 46 20.57 1.43 0.54
CA PHE A 46 21.82 1.90 1.15
C PHE A 46 21.66 3.07 2.15
N LEU A 47 20.45 3.57 2.34
CA LEU A 47 20.23 4.62 3.33
C LEU A 47 20.11 4.01 4.73
N ARG A 48 21.09 4.34 5.59
CA ARG A 48 21.07 3.94 7.00
C ARG A 48 20.21 4.92 7.80
N GLY A 49 19.32 4.41 8.64
CA GLY A 49 18.59 5.20 9.65
C GLY A 49 17.08 5.09 9.57
N TYR A 50 16.40 5.70 10.54
CA TYR A 50 14.93 5.77 10.65
C TYR A 50 14.31 6.82 9.70
N VAL A 51 14.92 7.05 8.55
CA VAL A 51 14.43 8.00 7.57
C VAL A 51 13.20 7.41 6.87
N PRO A 52 12.13 8.18 6.66
CA PRO A 52 11.03 7.74 5.83
C PRO A 52 11.51 7.42 4.41
N GLU A 53 11.15 6.24 3.93
CA GLU A 53 11.47 5.76 2.59
C GLU A 53 10.18 5.53 1.79
N ALA A 54 10.31 5.36 0.49
CA ALA A 54 9.18 5.08 -0.38
C ALA A 54 9.47 3.94 -1.36
N ALA A 55 8.49 3.06 -1.52
CA ALA A 55 8.40 2.14 -2.64
C ALA A 55 7.42 2.68 -3.67
N HIS A 56 7.71 2.49 -4.95
CA HIS A 56 6.87 2.95 -6.05
C HIS A 56 6.37 1.76 -6.85
N LEU A 57 5.11 1.86 -7.30
CA LEU A 57 4.46 0.84 -8.10
C LEU A 57 3.70 1.50 -9.24
N ARG A 58 3.96 1.06 -10.48
CA ARG A 58 3.15 1.34 -11.66
C ARG A 58 2.45 0.06 -12.09
N VAL A 59 1.17 0.17 -12.40
CA VAL A 59 0.35 -0.92 -12.92
C VAL A 59 -0.41 -0.43 -14.15
N ALA A 60 -0.34 -1.16 -15.23
CA ALA A 60 -0.99 -0.83 -16.50
C ALA A 60 -1.53 -2.08 -17.20
N THR A 61 -2.46 -1.91 -18.14
CA THR A 61 -2.91 -2.96 -19.06
C THR A 61 -1.98 -3.09 -20.27
N GLU A 62 -1.36 -1.98 -20.63
CA GLU A 62 -0.41 -1.88 -21.76
C GLU A 62 1.04 -1.84 -21.25
N PRO A 63 2.04 -2.12 -22.10
CA PRO A 63 3.44 -2.02 -21.74
C PRO A 63 3.82 -0.68 -21.11
N ILE A 64 4.63 -0.70 -20.06
CA ILE A 64 5.10 0.50 -19.37
C ILE A 64 6.44 0.91 -19.95
N GLU A 65 6.42 1.88 -20.84
CA GLU A 65 7.63 2.40 -21.51
C GLU A 65 8.33 3.52 -20.72
N SER A 66 7.67 4.05 -19.68
CA SER A 66 8.21 5.14 -18.88
C SER A 66 9.25 4.65 -17.87
N TYR A 67 10.47 5.17 -17.96
CA TYR A 67 11.55 4.97 -16.99
C TYR A 67 11.77 6.19 -16.08
N SER A 68 10.95 7.24 -16.23
CA SER A 68 11.02 8.44 -15.41
C SER A 68 10.86 8.12 -13.92
N GLN A 69 11.57 8.88 -13.08
CA GLN A 69 11.38 8.88 -11.63
C GLN A 69 10.37 9.95 -11.18
N GLU A 70 9.85 10.73 -12.10
CA GLU A 70 8.74 11.62 -11.85
C GLU A 70 7.44 10.81 -11.88
N TYR A 71 6.65 10.95 -10.83
CA TYR A 71 5.40 10.21 -10.64
C TYR A 71 4.22 11.17 -10.58
N VAL A 72 3.15 10.81 -11.29
CA VAL A 72 1.84 11.47 -11.18
C VAL A 72 0.90 10.50 -10.48
N LEU A 73 0.88 10.58 -9.15
CA LEU A 73 0.37 9.55 -8.26
C LEU A 73 -1.15 9.52 -8.20
N ASP A 74 -1.73 8.34 -8.33
CA ASP A 74 -3.15 8.08 -8.10
C ASP A 74 -3.43 7.82 -6.61
N LEU A 75 -2.45 7.23 -5.89
CA LEU A 75 -2.56 6.97 -4.46
C LEU A 75 -1.19 7.01 -3.78
N VAL A 76 -1.18 7.59 -2.58
CA VAL A 76 -0.06 7.47 -1.63
C VAL A 76 -0.55 6.72 -0.40
N ALA A 77 0.14 5.65 -0.04
CA ALA A 77 -0.11 4.87 1.17
C ALA A 77 0.97 5.15 2.22
N VAL A 78 0.56 5.43 3.45
CA VAL A 78 1.45 5.79 4.56
C VAL A 78 1.25 4.79 5.69
N THR A 79 2.29 4.02 6.01
CA THR A 79 2.22 2.97 7.03
C THR A 79 2.28 3.48 8.46
N ASP A 80 2.72 4.72 8.65
CA ASP A 80 2.88 5.34 9.97
C ASP A 80 2.58 6.85 9.85
N ALA A 81 1.56 7.32 10.54
CA ALA A 81 1.12 8.71 10.51
C ALA A 81 2.22 9.72 10.92
N SER A 82 3.22 9.31 11.71
CA SER A 82 4.35 10.17 12.07
C SER A 82 5.21 10.60 10.85
N ILE A 83 5.10 9.90 9.72
CA ILE A 83 5.77 10.26 8.48
C ILE A 83 5.27 11.60 7.93
N LEU A 84 4.01 11.94 8.17
CA LEU A 84 3.37 13.16 7.68
C LEU A 84 4.01 14.44 8.22
N THR A 85 4.72 14.37 9.33
CA THR A 85 5.48 15.50 9.90
C THR A 85 6.85 15.69 9.25
N ALA A 86 7.39 14.64 8.62
CA ALA A 86 8.74 14.60 8.07
C ALA A 86 8.79 14.71 6.54
N VAL A 87 7.70 14.31 5.86
CA VAL A 87 7.64 14.24 4.40
C VAL A 87 6.34 14.84 3.89
N ASP A 88 6.43 15.66 2.84
CA ASP A 88 5.24 16.03 2.07
C ASP A 88 4.79 14.85 1.20
N VAL A 89 3.87 14.06 1.74
CA VAL A 89 3.34 12.87 1.05
C VAL A 89 2.44 13.23 -0.13
N THR A 90 2.00 14.49 -0.25
CA THR A 90 1.13 14.95 -1.35
C THR A 90 1.91 15.34 -2.60
N ALA A 91 3.24 15.44 -2.51
CA ALA A 91 4.09 15.79 -3.65
C ALA A 91 3.90 14.79 -4.82
N GLY A 92 3.47 15.28 -5.98
CA GLY A 92 3.17 14.49 -7.16
C GLY A 92 1.81 13.77 -7.15
N LEU A 93 0.97 13.98 -6.12
CA LEU A 93 -0.38 13.43 -6.07
C LEU A 93 -1.30 14.20 -7.03
N LYS A 94 -2.11 13.47 -7.80
CA LYS A 94 -3.18 14.05 -8.64
C LYS A 94 -4.23 14.75 -7.78
N GLU A 95 -4.93 15.73 -8.33
CA GLU A 95 -6.09 16.36 -7.66
C GLU A 95 -7.17 15.34 -7.26
N THR A 96 -7.36 14.30 -8.07
CA THR A 96 -8.27 13.19 -7.79
C THR A 96 -7.64 12.07 -6.96
N GLY A 97 -6.37 12.22 -6.61
CA GLY A 97 -5.62 11.22 -5.89
C GLY A 97 -6.05 11.06 -4.44
N VAL A 98 -5.63 9.97 -3.82
CA VAL A 98 -6.00 9.60 -2.45
C VAL A 98 -4.75 9.36 -1.62
N VAL A 99 -4.75 9.86 -0.38
CA VAL A 99 -3.76 9.48 0.63
C VAL A 99 -4.43 8.49 1.59
N LEU A 100 -3.94 7.26 1.62
CA LEU A 100 -4.29 6.25 2.61
C LEU A 100 -3.32 6.33 3.78
N VAL A 101 -3.82 6.55 4.98
CA VAL A 101 -3.00 6.62 6.19
C VAL A 101 -3.39 5.49 7.15
N ASN A 102 -2.42 4.68 7.55
CA ASN A 102 -2.59 3.79 8.69
C ASN A 102 -2.58 4.61 9.98
N GLY A 103 -3.72 4.67 10.64
CA GLY A 103 -3.90 5.48 11.86
C GLY A 103 -5.31 5.37 12.42
N ARG A 104 -5.49 5.93 13.62
CA ARG A 104 -6.75 5.87 14.37
C ARG A 104 -7.56 7.17 14.30
N SER A 105 -6.90 8.26 13.96
CA SER A 105 -7.51 9.58 13.99
C SER A 105 -7.41 10.24 12.63
N PRO A 106 -8.37 11.08 12.25
CA PRO A 106 -8.27 11.90 11.06
C PRO A 106 -6.96 12.67 11.04
N VAL A 107 -6.37 12.81 9.87
CA VAL A 107 -5.13 13.56 9.64
C VAL A 107 -5.43 14.78 8.76
N SER A 108 -4.73 15.87 9.02
CA SER A 108 -4.76 17.05 8.17
C SER A 108 -3.54 17.04 7.26
N LEU A 109 -3.78 17.11 5.96
CA LEU A 109 -2.74 17.21 4.95
C LEU A 109 -2.72 18.62 4.35
N LYS A 110 -1.60 19.02 3.77
CA LYS A 110 -1.53 20.25 2.99
C LYS A 110 -2.38 20.10 1.72
N GLY A 111 -3.17 21.14 1.42
CA GLY A 111 -4.02 21.16 0.22
C GLY A 111 -5.35 20.42 0.40
N ARG A 112 -5.99 20.06 -0.73
CA ARG A 112 -7.32 19.43 -0.80
C ARG A 112 -7.25 17.91 -1.11
N ALA A 113 -6.14 17.25 -0.76
CA ALA A 113 -6.01 15.82 -1.01
C ALA A 113 -7.11 15.02 -0.30
N ARG A 114 -7.72 14.10 -1.01
CA ARG A 114 -8.66 13.13 -0.41
C ARG A 114 -7.88 12.21 0.52
N THR A 115 -8.37 12.02 1.72
CA THR A 115 -7.70 11.22 2.73
C THR A 115 -8.61 10.08 3.18
N ALA A 116 -8.07 8.88 3.26
CA ALA A 116 -8.67 7.73 3.90
C ALA A 116 -7.80 7.31 5.08
N VAL A 117 -8.39 7.19 6.26
CA VAL A 117 -7.68 6.76 7.47
C VAL A 117 -8.32 5.50 8.00
N ALA A 118 -7.50 4.49 8.30
CA ALA A 118 -7.96 3.24 8.88
C ALA A 118 -6.89 2.66 9.82
N ASP A 119 -7.30 2.07 10.97
CA ASP A 119 -6.40 1.37 11.88
C ASP A 119 -6.08 -0.03 11.33
N LEU A 120 -5.21 -0.06 10.31
CA LEU A 120 -4.78 -1.30 9.66
C LEU A 120 -3.86 -2.12 10.58
N ASP A 121 -3.21 -1.50 11.55
CA ASP A 121 -2.46 -2.18 12.60
C ASP A 121 -3.38 -2.99 13.51
N ALA A 122 -4.55 -2.48 13.87
CA ALA A 122 -5.52 -3.26 14.64
C ALA A 122 -6.00 -4.49 13.87
N ILE A 123 -6.21 -4.36 12.56
CA ILE A 123 -6.57 -5.48 11.69
C ILE A 123 -5.42 -6.50 11.63
N ALA A 124 -4.20 -6.04 11.38
CA ALA A 124 -3.01 -6.90 11.34
C ALA A 124 -2.85 -7.69 12.65
N ARG A 125 -2.94 -7.03 13.79
CA ARG A 125 -2.88 -7.67 15.12
C ARG A 125 -4.03 -8.67 15.34
N ARG A 126 -5.27 -8.28 15.02
CA ARG A 126 -6.47 -9.13 15.19
C ARG A 126 -6.36 -10.45 14.46
N PHE A 127 -5.79 -10.45 13.27
CA PHE A 127 -5.69 -11.61 12.41
C PHE A 127 -4.28 -12.22 12.37
N ALA A 128 -3.37 -11.76 13.22
CA ALA A 128 -1.98 -12.22 13.29
C ALA A 128 -1.29 -12.22 11.90
N THR A 129 -1.45 -11.12 11.15
CA THR A 129 -0.81 -10.90 9.87
C THR A 129 0.19 -9.76 9.94
N ASP A 130 1.05 -9.64 8.93
CA ASP A 130 1.86 -8.44 8.73
C ASP A 130 0.98 -7.28 8.22
N LEU A 131 1.35 -6.03 8.56
CA LEU A 131 0.66 -4.81 8.13
C LEU A 131 0.64 -4.65 6.59
N ALA A 132 1.59 -5.25 5.88
CA ALA A 132 1.64 -5.21 4.42
C ALA A 132 0.34 -5.70 3.77
N LEU A 133 -0.25 -6.75 4.32
CA LEU A 133 -1.45 -7.36 3.77
C LEU A 133 -2.70 -6.46 3.90
N PRO A 134 -3.07 -5.95 5.11
CA PRO A 134 -4.15 -4.97 5.23
C PRO A 134 -3.92 -3.70 4.41
N MET A 135 -2.68 -3.22 4.33
CA MET A 135 -2.34 -2.04 3.52
C MET A 135 -2.57 -2.28 2.02
N ALA A 136 -2.15 -3.44 1.50
CA ALA A 136 -2.39 -3.83 0.11
C ALA A 136 -3.90 -3.94 -0.19
N ALA A 137 -4.66 -4.57 0.71
CA ALA A 137 -6.10 -4.75 0.56
C ALA A 137 -6.86 -3.42 0.57
N ALA A 138 -6.53 -2.53 1.50
CA ALA A 138 -7.10 -1.19 1.58
C ALA A 138 -6.77 -0.36 0.32
N THR A 139 -5.53 -0.42 -0.16
CA THR A 139 -5.09 0.25 -1.39
C THR A 139 -5.88 -0.28 -2.61
N ALA A 140 -6.02 -1.59 -2.74
CA ALA A 140 -6.80 -2.21 -3.82
C ALA A 140 -8.27 -1.78 -3.78
N ALA A 141 -8.88 -1.73 -2.59
CA ALA A 141 -10.27 -1.30 -2.41
C ALA A 141 -10.48 0.19 -2.75
N LEU A 142 -9.51 1.05 -2.43
CA LEU A 142 -9.59 2.48 -2.71
C LEU A 142 -9.42 2.81 -4.19
N LEU A 143 -8.49 2.16 -4.87
CA LEU A 143 -8.05 2.53 -6.21
C LEU A 143 -8.57 1.59 -7.31
N GLY A 144 -8.95 0.35 -6.97
CA GLY A 144 -9.35 -0.65 -7.96
C GLY A 144 -8.19 -1.11 -8.86
N VAL A 145 -6.95 -0.96 -8.41
CA VAL A 145 -5.74 -1.28 -9.19
C VAL A 145 -5.60 -2.77 -9.45
N VAL A 146 -6.05 -3.59 -8.52
CA VAL A 146 -6.22 -5.05 -8.63
C VAL A 146 -7.51 -5.46 -7.93
N SER A 147 -8.08 -6.61 -8.29
CA SER A 147 -9.24 -7.16 -7.61
C SER A 147 -8.88 -7.77 -6.25
N GLN A 148 -9.85 -7.78 -5.33
CA GLN A 148 -9.69 -8.50 -4.06
C GLN A 148 -9.49 -10.01 -4.29
N GLN A 149 -10.05 -10.54 -5.37
CA GLN A 149 -9.87 -11.96 -5.76
C GLN A 149 -8.42 -12.26 -6.15
N ALA A 150 -7.75 -11.36 -6.88
CA ALA A 150 -6.34 -11.52 -7.24
C ALA A 150 -5.43 -11.49 -6.01
N LEU A 151 -5.68 -10.57 -5.06
CA LEU A 151 -4.97 -10.56 -3.77
C LEU A 151 -5.23 -11.84 -2.97
N ALA A 152 -6.47 -12.30 -2.90
CA ALA A 152 -6.81 -13.56 -2.23
C ALA A 152 -6.13 -14.77 -2.90
N ALA A 153 -5.94 -14.75 -4.21
CA ALA A 153 -5.20 -15.79 -4.93
C ALA A 153 -3.71 -15.78 -4.58
N VAL A 154 -3.09 -14.60 -4.39
CA VAL A 154 -1.72 -14.49 -3.88
C VAL A 154 -1.62 -15.09 -2.48
N VAL A 155 -2.52 -14.70 -1.57
CA VAL A 155 -2.56 -15.21 -0.20
C VAL A 155 -2.71 -16.74 -0.19
N ARG A 156 -3.59 -17.29 -1.02
CA ARG A 156 -3.79 -18.75 -1.10
C ARG A 156 -2.56 -19.50 -1.60
N ALA A 157 -1.77 -18.87 -2.47
CA ALA A 157 -0.53 -19.47 -2.98
C ALA A 157 0.62 -19.43 -1.96
N GLU A 158 0.69 -18.37 -1.13
CA GLU A 158 1.80 -18.14 -0.21
C GLU A 158 1.55 -18.66 1.22
N THR A 159 0.30 -19.01 1.55
CA THR A 159 -0.08 -19.43 2.91
C THR A 159 -0.89 -20.71 2.92
N SER A 160 -0.96 -21.36 4.09
CA SER A 160 -1.72 -22.60 4.29
C SER A 160 -2.42 -22.62 5.65
N GLY A 161 -3.35 -23.56 5.83
CA GLY A 161 -3.99 -23.83 7.11
C GLY A 161 -4.62 -22.60 7.76
N ARG A 162 -4.39 -22.44 9.05
CA ARG A 162 -4.92 -21.33 9.86
C ARG A 162 -4.42 -19.96 9.39
N ALA A 163 -3.14 -19.86 9.00
CA ALA A 163 -2.57 -18.60 8.52
C ALA A 163 -3.29 -18.09 7.28
N ARG A 164 -3.65 -18.97 6.35
CA ARG A 164 -4.45 -18.63 5.16
C ARG A 164 -5.81 -18.05 5.55
N GLN A 165 -6.53 -18.70 6.47
CA GLN A 165 -7.84 -18.23 6.90
C GLN A 165 -7.76 -16.84 7.55
N GLN A 166 -6.76 -16.62 8.40
CA GLN A 166 -6.52 -15.33 9.05
C GLN A 166 -6.19 -14.24 8.02
N ALA A 167 -5.32 -14.55 7.06
CA ALA A 167 -4.93 -13.61 6.02
C ALA A 167 -6.12 -13.21 5.12
N LEU A 168 -6.97 -14.15 4.72
CA LEU A 168 -8.17 -13.85 3.93
C LEU A 168 -9.15 -12.97 4.69
N ARG A 169 -9.36 -13.22 5.99
CA ARG A 169 -10.19 -12.35 6.85
C ARG A 169 -9.60 -10.95 7.01
N ALA A 170 -8.28 -10.84 7.10
CA ALA A 170 -7.60 -9.54 7.16
C ALA A 170 -7.80 -8.73 5.87
N LEU A 171 -7.76 -9.38 4.70
CA LEU A 171 -8.07 -8.75 3.41
C LEU A 171 -9.47 -8.12 3.40
N GLU A 172 -10.47 -8.92 3.77
CA GLU A 172 -11.88 -8.48 3.81
C GLU A 172 -12.09 -7.33 4.79
N ALA A 173 -11.56 -7.45 6.01
CA ALA A 173 -11.68 -6.43 7.04
C ALA A 173 -11.02 -5.10 6.62
N ALA A 174 -9.85 -5.14 5.98
CA ALA A 174 -9.17 -3.94 5.53
C ALA A 174 -9.90 -3.25 4.37
N ALA A 175 -10.46 -4.00 3.44
CA ALA A 175 -11.27 -3.46 2.36
C ALA A 175 -12.54 -2.78 2.88
N GLN A 176 -13.22 -3.38 3.87
CA GLN A 176 -14.39 -2.80 4.53
C GLN A 176 -14.06 -1.51 5.29
N ALA A 177 -12.98 -1.49 6.07
CA ALA A 177 -12.57 -0.33 6.87
C ALA A 177 -12.41 0.95 6.02
N VAL A 178 -11.85 0.84 4.81
CA VAL A 178 -11.69 2.00 3.93
C VAL A 178 -12.96 2.34 3.13
N ALA A 179 -13.86 1.40 2.93
CA ALA A 179 -15.17 1.68 2.32
C ALA A 179 -16.04 2.53 3.26
N GLU A 180 -15.98 2.29 4.57
CA GLU A 180 -16.67 3.07 5.61
C GLU A 180 -16.08 4.48 5.75
N SER A 181 -14.75 4.63 5.59
CA SER A 181 -14.05 5.92 5.64
C SER A 181 -14.38 6.86 4.44
N ARG A 182 -15.08 6.37 3.43
CA ARG A 182 -15.52 7.17 2.26
C ARG A 182 -16.86 7.88 2.47
N ARG A 183 -17.60 7.56 3.53
CA ARG A 183 -18.89 8.15 3.86
C ARG A 183 -18.73 9.36 4.78
#